data_ae363800a59094bdc5dc2f4a389711d0
#
_entry.id   ae363800a59094bdc5dc2f4a389711d0
#
_cell.length_a   1.000
_cell.length_b   1.000
_cell.length_c   1.000
_cell.angle_alpha   90.00
_cell.angle_beta   90.00
_cell.angle_gamma   90.00
#
_symmetry.space_group_name_H-M   'P 1'
#
loop_
_entity.id
_entity.type
_entity.pdbx_description
1 polymer ?
#
loop_
_entity_poly.entity_id
_entity_poly.type
_entity_poly.pdbx_seq_one_letter_code
_entity_poly.pdbx_strand_id
1 'polypeptide(L)'
;MRVALWLLLAMALMPIVSMQTAYAQDNAVYVVSYIEVAPTTRETAVRLLRQLANASRKDEGNTRFDILQRTAPSNQFAIVAIWKDQKAYDAHLAAAHSKEFREKIKPDLISAIDDRVHTGMEIAGTPAGKGGPDEIVVVTHVDVPPPKKDECIAALKTLVADSRKEPGSVRFDVFQQGNRPNHFSVVEIWKDQRAYDAHITAATTKKFRDQLTPMSGALYDERLYKAI
;
A
#
# COMPACT_ATOMS: atom_id res chain seq x y z
N MET A 1 -61.82 -44.98 -25.06
CA MET A 1 -61.15 -44.80 -23.77
C MET A 1 -59.74 -44.26 -24.06
N ARG A 2 -59.52 -42.96 -23.83
CA ARG A 2 -58.19 -42.36 -24.03
C ARG A 2 -57.64 -42.05 -22.64
N VAL A 3 -56.51 -42.71 -22.28
CA VAL A 3 -55.80 -42.50 -21.04
C VAL A 3 -54.74 -41.41 -21.29
N ALA A 4 -54.88 -40.25 -20.66
CA ALA A 4 -53.91 -39.18 -20.71
C ALA A 4 -52.85 -39.39 -19.63
N LEU A 5 -51.57 -39.54 -20.07
CA LEU A 5 -50.39 -39.71 -19.20
C LEU A 5 -49.85 -38.34 -18.85
N TRP A 6 -49.94 -37.91 -17.56
CA TRP A 6 -49.35 -36.68 -17.05
C TRP A 6 -47.93 -36.99 -16.61
N LEU A 7 -46.93 -36.44 -17.32
CA LEU A 7 -45.56 -36.40 -16.93
C LEU A 7 -45.34 -35.23 -15.98
N LEU A 8 -45.12 -35.53 -14.71
CA LEU A 8 -44.66 -34.57 -13.71
C LEU A 8 -43.15 -34.33 -13.87
N LEU A 9 -42.78 -33.15 -14.34
CA LEU A 9 -41.38 -32.70 -14.42
C LEU A 9 -40.96 -32.18 -13.05
N ALA A 10 -40.22 -32.98 -12.27
CA ALA A 10 -39.63 -32.53 -11.01
C ALA A 10 -38.37 -31.69 -11.30
N MET A 11 -38.50 -30.40 -11.16
CA MET A 11 -37.35 -29.45 -11.21
C MET A 11 -36.58 -29.56 -9.90
N ALA A 12 -35.43 -30.23 -9.91
CA ALA A 12 -34.50 -30.26 -8.77
C ALA A 12 -33.81 -28.89 -8.63
N LEU A 13 -34.22 -28.13 -7.62
CA LEU A 13 -33.48 -26.92 -7.17
C LEU A 13 -32.15 -27.40 -6.55
N MET A 14 -31.05 -27.25 -7.28
CA MET A 14 -29.70 -27.37 -6.70
C MET A 14 -29.42 -26.14 -5.84
N PRO A 15 -28.99 -26.27 -4.58
CA PRO A 15 -28.55 -25.14 -3.80
C PRO A 15 -27.25 -24.59 -4.41
N ILE A 16 -27.27 -23.30 -4.77
CA ILE A 16 -26.06 -22.55 -5.12
C ILE A 16 -25.27 -22.40 -3.83
N VAL A 17 -24.30 -23.28 -3.61
CA VAL A 17 -23.28 -23.09 -2.57
C VAL A 17 -22.39 -21.94 -3.04
N SER A 18 -22.61 -20.75 -2.53
CA SER A 18 -21.69 -19.64 -2.70
C SER A 18 -20.39 -20.02 -1.99
N MET A 19 -19.37 -20.40 -2.74
CA MET A 19 -18.00 -20.48 -2.25
C MET A 19 -17.57 -19.04 -1.88
N GLN A 20 -17.79 -18.66 -0.64
CA GLN A 20 -17.03 -17.57 -0.05
C GLN A 20 -15.58 -18.06 0.04
N THR A 21 -14.73 -17.60 -0.87
CA THR A 21 -13.29 -17.71 -0.70
C THR A 21 -12.94 -16.91 0.55
N ALA A 22 -12.76 -17.62 1.67
CA ALA A 22 -12.10 -17.05 2.84
C ALA A 22 -10.69 -16.67 2.36
N TYR A 23 -10.46 -15.38 2.18
CA TYR A 23 -9.10 -14.89 2.05
C TYR A 23 -8.38 -15.26 3.34
N ALA A 24 -7.43 -16.18 3.24
CA ALA A 24 -6.53 -16.47 4.35
C ALA A 24 -5.94 -15.13 4.78
N GLN A 25 -6.09 -14.80 6.07
CA GLN A 25 -5.53 -13.56 6.60
C GLN A 25 -4.02 -13.62 6.35
N ASP A 26 -3.53 -12.75 5.49
CA ASP A 26 -2.12 -12.65 5.16
C ASP A 26 -1.37 -12.26 6.45
N ASN A 27 -0.46 -13.11 6.93
CA ASN A 27 0.35 -12.83 8.11
C ASN A 27 1.47 -11.83 7.82
N ALA A 28 1.58 -11.37 6.58
CA ALA A 28 2.58 -10.43 6.16
C ALA A 28 2.45 -9.08 6.89
N VAL A 29 3.60 -8.50 7.18
CA VAL A 29 3.71 -7.18 7.80
C VAL A 29 4.11 -6.18 6.72
N TYR A 30 3.32 -5.13 6.60
CA TYR A 30 3.52 -4.04 5.65
C TYR A 30 3.98 -2.81 6.41
N VAL A 31 5.10 -2.24 6.01
CA VAL A 31 5.67 -1.08 6.69
C VAL A 31 5.83 0.07 5.71
N VAL A 32 5.33 1.24 6.12
CA VAL A 32 5.61 2.51 5.45
C VAL A 32 6.34 3.40 6.44
N SER A 33 7.61 3.71 6.18
CA SER A 33 8.41 4.60 7.02
C SER A 33 8.63 5.92 6.30
N TYR A 34 8.37 7.03 6.98
CA TYR A 34 8.66 8.37 6.46
C TYR A 34 9.90 8.93 7.11
N ILE A 35 10.79 9.50 6.29
CA ILE A 35 12.10 10.02 6.70
C ILE A 35 12.26 11.41 6.09
N GLU A 36 12.58 12.37 6.92
CA GLU A 36 12.90 13.73 6.48
C GLU A 36 14.26 14.15 7.04
N VAL A 37 15.15 14.57 6.16
CA VAL A 37 16.52 15.01 6.52
C VAL A 37 16.72 16.46 6.16
N ALA A 38 17.75 17.08 6.74
CA ALA A 38 18.16 18.40 6.33
C ALA A 38 18.48 18.43 4.82
N PRO A 39 18.06 19.44 4.05
CA PRO A 39 18.33 19.50 2.62
C PRO A 39 19.81 19.36 2.23
N THR A 40 20.70 19.82 3.10
CA THR A 40 22.17 19.76 2.92
C THR A 40 22.74 18.35 3.07
N THR A 41 22.03 17.45 3.76
CA THR A 41 22.48 16.07 4.00
C THR A 41 21.74 15.04 3.12
N ARG A 42 20.95 15.51 2.16
CA ARG A 42 20.17 14.65 1.23
C ARG A 42 21.00 13.53 0.59
N GLU A 43 22.19 13.86 0.05
CA GLU A 43 23.03 12.87 -0.63
C GLU A 43 23.59 11.81 0.35
N THR A 44 23.87 12.20 1.59
CA THR A 44 24.24 11.27 2.65
C THR A 44 23.09 10.32 2.95
N ALA A 45 21.86 10.84 3.08
CA ALA A 45 20.67 10.03 3.30
C ALA A 45 20.43 9.04 2.16
N VAL A 46 20.53 9.48 0.89
CA VAL A 46 20.41 8.59 -0.28
C VAL A 46 21.40 7.42 -0.20
N ARG A 47 22.66 7.70 0.12
CA ARG A 47 23.70 6.66 0.26
C ARG A 47 23.38 5.69 1.40
N LEU A 48 22.98 6.19 2.56
CA LEU A 48 22.63 5.36 3.74
C LEU A 48 21.40 4.50 3.47
N LEU A 49 20.36 5.06 2.83
CA LEU A 49 19.15 4.35 2.47
C LEU A 49 19.41 3.24 1.45
N ARG A 50 20.25 3.48 0.44
CA ARG A 50 20.66 2.43 -0.52
C ARG A 50 21.45 1.32 0.15
N GLN A 51 22.34 1.63 1.11
CA GLN A 51 23.06 0.62 1.89
C GLN A 51 22.08 -0.23 2.72
N LEU A 52 21.14 0.42 3.42
CA LEU A 52 20.07 -0.26 4.16
C LEU A 52 19.30 -1.21 3.25
N ALA A 53 18.79 -0.71 2.10
CA ALA A 53 18.00 -1.53 1.18
C ALA A 53 18.77 -2.76 0.66
N ASN A 54 20.05 -2.59 0.32
CA ASN A 54 20.89 -3.69 -0.16
C ASN A 54 21.11 -4.79 0.90
N ALA A 55 21.14 -4.42 2.18
CA ALA A 55 21.22 -5.37 3.27
C ALA A 55 19.84 -5.99 3.56
N SER A 56 18.81 -5.17 3.75
CA SER A 56 17.46 -5.60 4.14
C SER A 56 16.79 -6.54 3.14
N ARG A 57 17.08 -6.38 1.84
CA ARG A 57 16.60 -7.30 0.80
C ARG A 57 17.13 -8.71 0.92
N LYS A 58 18.18 -8.92 1.72
CA LYS A 58 18.79 -10.24 2.00
C LYS A 58 18.29 -10.83 3.32
N ASP A 59 17.56 -10.07 4.12
CA ASP A 59 17.02 -10.55 5.37
C ASP A 59 15.98 -11.65 5.13
N GLU A 60 16.02 -12.67 5.96
CA GLU A 60 15.05 -13.77 5.86
C GLU A 60 13.61 -13.25 6.05
N GLY A 61 12.75 -13.58 5.07
CA GLY A 61 11.35 -13.18 5.08
C GLY A 61 11.09 -11.77 4.57
N ASN A 62 12.11 -11.04 4.08
CA ASN A 62 11.86 -9.84 3.30
C ASN A 62 11.32 -10.23 1.92
N THR A 63 10.18 -9.66 1.53
CA THR A 63 9.58 -9.86 0.21
C THR A 63 9.57 -8.59 -0.62
N ARG A 64 9.72 -7.43 0.01
CA ARG A 64 9.84 -6.12 -0.65
C ARG A 64 10.59 -5.14 0.27
N PHE A 65 11.49 -4.36 -0.30
CA PHE A 65 12.14 -3.25 0.38
C PHE A 65 12.50 -2.16 -0.63
N ASP A 66 11.63 -1.16 -0.76
CA ASP A 66 11.77 -0.07 -1.71
C ASP A 66 12.13 1.21 -0.99
N ILE A 67 13.14 1.90 -1.52
CA ILE A 67 13.47 3.26 -1.11
C ILE A 67 12.90 4.22 -2.14
N LEU A 68 12.15 5.17 -1.65
CA LEU A 68 11.44 6.16 -2.44
C LEU A 68 11.92 7.55 -2.05
N GLN A 69 12.33 8.34 -3.02
CA GLN A 69 12.65 9.75 -2.83
C GLN A 69 11.50 10.62 -3.32
N ARG A 70 11.01 11.53 -2.48
CA ARG A 70 9.93 12.44 -2.85
C ARG A 70 10.37 13.36 -3.99
N THR A 71 9.49 13.58 -4.96
CA THR A 71 9.80 14.42 -6.12
C THR A 71 9.96 15.91 -5.74
N ALA A 72 9.14 16.36 -4.77
CA ALA A 72 9.24 17.69 -4.16
C ALA A 72 8.58 17.71 -2.77
N PRO A 73 9.31 18.06 -1.71
CA PRO A 73 10.75 18.33 -1.64
C PRO A 73 11.60 17.04 -1.64
N SER A 74 12.79 17.10 -2.24
CA SER A 74 13.64 15.92 -2.48
C SER A 74 14.48 15.46 -1.27
N ASN A 75 14.34 16.10 -0.11
CA ASN A 75 14.94 15.71 1.17
C ASN A 75 14.00 14.85 2.03
N GLN A 76 12.85 14.45 1.47
CA GLN A 76 11.91 13.53 2.07
C GLN A 76 11.95 12.20 1.35
N PHE A 77 11.90 11.12 2.13
CA PHE A 77 11.96 9.76 1.65
C PHE A 77 10.85 8.92 2.28
N ALA A 78 10.49 7.83 1.60
CA ALA A 78 9.69 6.78 2.18
C ALA A 78 10.37 5.42 1.98
N ILE A 79 10.17 4.51 2.92
CA ILE A 79 10.48 3.09 2.75
C ILE A 79 9.15 2.36 2.68
N VAL A 80 8.97 1.54 1.65
CA VAL A 80 7.86 0.57 1.59
C VAL A 80 8.46 -0.81 1.68
N ALA A 81 8.22 -1.49 2.81
CA ALA A 81 8.74 -2.82 3.06
C ALA A 81 7.63 -3.82 3.37
N ILE A 82 7.81 -5.06 2.92
CA ILE A 82 6.89 -6.17 3.18
C ILE A 82 7.69 -7.34 3.73
N TRP A 83 7.23 -7.88 4.84
CA TRP A 83 7.82 -8.99 5.55
C TRP A 83 6.83 -10.16 5.62
N LYS A 84 7.31 -11.39 5.52
CA LYS A 84 6.45 -12.59 5.53
C LYS A 84 5.59 -12.71 6.81
N ASP A 85 6.10 -12.18 7.93
CA ASP A 85 5.46 -12.21 9.24
C ASP A 85 6.11 -11.21 10.21
N GLN A 86 5.51 -11.04 11.38
CA GLN A 86 6.02 -10.17 12.44
C GLN A 86 7.42 -10.58 12.92
N LYS A 87 7.71 -11.89 13.00
CA LYS A 87 9.02 -12.39 13.42
C LYS A 87 10.13 -11.93 12.47
N ALA A 88 9.90 -11.98 11.18
CA ALA A 88 10.84 -11.49 10.18
C ALA A 88 11.09 -9.99 10.29
N TYR A 89 10.03 -9.22 10.52
CA TYR A 89 10.15 -7.78 10.75
C TYR A 89 10.92 -7.46 12.04
N ASP A 90 10.63 -8.15 13.16
CA ASP A 90 11.34 -7.97 14.43
C ASP A 90 12.83 -8.33 14.29
N ALA A 91 13.15 -9.39 13.55
CA ALA A 91 14.53 -9.78 13.24
C ALA A 91 15.27 -8.68 12.45
N HIS A 92 14.61 -8.10 11.45
CA HIS A 92 15.15 -6.95 10.71
C HIS A 92 15.44 -5.75 11.63
N LEU A 93 14.52 -5.40 12.52
CA LEU A 93 14.73 -4.28 13.46
C LEU A 93 15.91 -4.55 14.41
N ALA A 94 16.14 -5.81 14.78
CA ALA A 94 17.25 -6.24 15.62
C ALA A 94 18.59 -6.37 14.89
N ALA A 95 18.58 -6.44 13.55
CA ALA A 95 19.76 -6.65 12.72
C ALA A 95 20.76 -5.48 12.83
N ALA A 96 22.06 -5.82 12.72
CA ALA A 96 23.13 -4.83 12.85
C ALA A 96 23.02 -3.69 11.84
N HIS A 97 22.72 -4.00 10.57
CA HIS A 97 22.58 -2.99 9.51
C HIS A 97 21.40 -2.03 9.74
N SER A 98 20.29 -2.50 10.32
CA SER A 98 19.13 -1.66 10.66
C SER A 98 19.45 -0.68 11.79
N LYS A 99 20.13 -1.18 12.85
CA LYS A 99 20.60 -0.35 13.96
C LYS A 99 21.65 0.68 13.50
N GLU A 100 22.61 0.23 12.72
CA GLU A 100 23.67 1.09 12.17
C GLU A 100 23.11 2.21 11.29
N PHE A 101 22.12 1.90 10.45
CA PHE A 101 21.42 2.90 9.65
C PHE A 101 20.78 3.97 10.54
N ARG A 102 20.01 3.55 11.56
CA ARG A 102 19.31 4.48 12.46
C ARG A 102 20.28 5.39 13.23
N GLU A 103 21.42 4.86 13.67
CA GLU A 103 22.44 5.67 14.33
C GLU A 103 23.12 6.65 13.35
N LYS A 104 23.45 6.20 12.14
CA LYS A 104 24.15 7.04 11.16
C LYS A 104 23.27 8.15 10.57
N ILE A 105 21.97 7.92 10.40
CA ILE A 105 21.06 8.94 9.83
C ILE A 105 20.56 9.94 10.88
N LYS A 106 20.62 9.56 12.16
CA LYS A 106 20.07 10.36 13.27
C LYS A 106 20.52 11.82 13.29
N PRO A 107 21.81 12.17 13.05
CA PRO A 107 22.25 13.57 13.03
C PRO A 107 21.63 14.40 11.88
N ASP A 108 21.17 13.73 10.81
CA ASP A 108 20.68 14.38 9.60
C ASP A 108 19.16 14.59 9.63
N LEU A 109 18.46 13.94 10.57
CA LEU A 109 16.99 13.96 10.65
C LEU A 109 16.46 15.31 11.11
N ILE A 110 15.42 15.82 10.43
CA ILE A 110 14.62 16.97 10.88
C ILE A 110 13.58 16.52 11.93
N SER A 111 13.02 15.32 11.77
CA SER A 111 12.09 14.72 12.70
C SER A 111 12.41 13.24 12.90
N ALA A 112 11.90 12.62 13.96
CA ALA A 112 12.03 11.18 14.15
C ALA A 112 11.45 10.43 12.95
N ILE A 113 12.05 9.27 12.61
CA ILE A 113 11.50 8.38 11.57
C ILE A 113 10.10 7.94 12.02
N ASP A 114 9.12 8.13 11.14
CA ASP A 114 7.72 7.72 11.37
C ASP A 114 7.50 6.34 10.73
N ASP A 115 7.64 5.29 11.54
CA ASP A 115 7.41 3.91 11.12
C ASP A 115 5.95 3.52 11.35
N ARG A 116 5.22 3.26 10.28
CA ARG A 116 3.83 2.83 10.33
C ARG A 116 3.71 1.37 9.93
N VAL A 117 3.31 0.55 10.88
CA VAL A 117 3.14 -0.90 10.69
C VAL A 117 1.68 -1.19 10.36
N HIS A 118 1.45 -1.98 9.32
CA HIS A 118 0.13 -2.26 8.77
C HIS A 118 -0.05 -3.77 8.53
N THR A 119 -1.31 -4.16 8.38
CA THR A 119 -1.74 -5.40 7.75
C THR A 119 -2.18 -5.12 6.31
N GLY A 120 -2.12 -6.13 5.45
CA GLY A 120 -2.67 -6.02 4.10
C GLY A 120 -4.20 -5.97 4.15
N MET A 121 -4.80 -5.04 3.39
CA MET A 121 -6.25 -4.95 3.23
C MET A 121 -6.66 -5.32 1.80
N GLU A 122 -6.10 -4.63 0.82
CA GLU A 122 -6.27 -4.91 -0.60
C GLU A 122 -4.89 -4.95 -1.25
N ILE A 123 -4.35 -6.15 -1.45
CA ILE A 123 -3.00 -6.34 -1.96
C ILE A 123 -3.09 -6.87 -3.40
N ALA A 124 -2.36 -6.22 -4.31
CA ALA A 124 -2.14 -6.77 -5.63
C ALA A 124 -1.28 -8.02 -5.51
N GLY A 125 -1.61 -9.07 -6.25
CA GLY A 125 -0.85 -10.33 -6.26
C GLY A 125 0.67 -10.15 -6.34
N THR A 126 1.39 -10.86 -7.15
CA THR A 126 2.86 -10.83 -7.26
C THR A 126 3.46 -9.44 -7.08
N PRO A 127 4.49 -9.26 -6.25
CA PRO A 127 5.18 -7.98 -6.12
C PRO A 127 5.61 -7.47 -7.50
N ALA A 128 5.15 -6.29 -7.88
CA ALA A 128 5.74 -5.58 -9.00
C ALA A 128 7.22 -5.34 -8.70
N GLY A 129 8.06 -5.43 -9.71
CA GLY A 129 9.49 -5.15 -9.57
C GLY A 129 9.74 -3.76 -8.98
N LYS A 130 10.99 -3.51 -8.66
CA LYS A 130 11.45 -2.16 -8.26
C LYS A 130 10.97 -1.17 -9.31
N GLY A 131 10.39 -0.05 -8.90
CA GLY A 131 9.90 0.97 -9.80
C GLY A 131 10.88 1.23 -10.95
N GLY A 132 10.36 1.26 -12.18
CA GLY A 132 11.14 1.62 -13.35
C GLY A 132 11.53 3.11 -13.31
N PRO A 133 12.49 3.56 -14.13
CA PRO A 133 12.98 4.95 -14.11
C PRO A 133 11.88 5.98 -14.41
N ASP A 134 10.90 5.60 -15.21
CA ASP A 134 9.78 6.47 -15.59
C ASP A 134 8.58 6.32 -14.65
N GLU A 135 8.52 5.25 -13.86
CA GLU A 135 7.40 4.98 -12.96
C GLU A 135 7.23 6.06 -11.89
N ILE A 136 5.98 6.38 -11.63
CA ILE A 136 5.57 7.24 -10.52
C ILE A 136 5.07 6.35 -9.39
N VAL A 137 5.65 6.51 -8.21
CA VAL A 137 5.16 5.88 -6.99
C VAL A 137 4.41 6.91 -6.16
N VAL A 138 3.20 6.57 -5.76
CA VAL A 138 2.38 7.45 -4.92
C VAL A 138 2.17 6.76 -3.58
N VAL A 139 2.38 7.48 -2.51
CA VAL A 139 2.04 7.02 -1.16
C VAL A 139 1.07 8.02 -0.56
N THR A 140 -0.14 7.56 -0.32
CA THR A 140 -1.22 8.38 0.23
C THR A 140 -1.58 7.90 1.62
N HIS A 141 -1.68 8.82 2.58
CA HIS A 141 -2.24 8.54 3.89
C HIS A 141 -3.71 8.96 3.93
N VAL A 142 -4.56 8.03 4.34
CA VAL A 142 -6.00 8.25 4.53
C VAL A 142 -6.31 8.05 6.01
N ASP A 143 -6.91 9.07 6.62
CA ASP A 143 -7.29 9.10 8.04
C ASP A 143 -8.76 9.49 8.15
N VAL A 144 -9.55 8.67 8.82
CA VAL A 144 -10.96 8.93 9.09
C VAL A 144 -11.26 8.74 10.59
N PRO A 145 -12.27 9.43 11.15
CA PRO A 145 -12.72 9.14 12.50
C PRO A 145 -13.14 7.67 12.66
N PRO A 146 -12.92 7.03 13.82
CA PRO A 146 -13.20 5.61 14.04
C PRO A 146 -14.61 5.15 13.60
N PRO A 147 -15.71 5.91 13.79
CA PRO A 147 -17.03 5.51 13.33
C PRO A 147 -17.18 5.45 11.80
N LYS A 148 -16.27 6.08 11.05
CA LYS A 148 -16.27 6.11 9.58
C LYS A 148 -15.36 5.05 8.94
N LYS A 149 -14.70 4.23 9.75
CA LYS A 149 -13.75 3.21 9.29
C LYS A 149 -14.35 2.29 8.22
N ASP A 150 -15.50 1.71 8.47
CA ASP A 150 -16.08 0.70 7.57
C ASP A 150 -16.60 1.31 6.26
N GLU A 151 -17.10 2.55 6.32
CA GLU A 151 -17.47 3.34 5.14
C GLU A 151 -16.24 3.64 4.28
N CYS A 152 -15.13 4.04 4.91
CA CYS A 152 -13.86 4.27 4.24
C CYS A 152 -13.30 3.00 3.59
N ILE A 153 -13.36 1.85 4.29
CA ILE A 153 -12.94 0.55 3.76
C ILE A 153 -13.73 0.21 2.49
N ALA A 154 -15.04 0.40 2.49
CA ALA A 154 -15.88 0.13 1.31
C ALA A 154 -15.50 1.04 0.12
N ALA A 155 -15.26 2.33 0.38
CA ALA A 155 -14.82 3.27 -0.65
C ALA A 155 -13.43 2.92 -1.21
N LEU A 156 -12.47 2.57 -0.35
CA LEU A 156 -11.13 2.13 -0.75
C LEU A 156 -11.16 0.86 -1.60
N LYS A 157 -11.97 -0.13 -1.23
CA LYS A 157 -12.14 -1.36 -2.03
C LYS A 157 -12.62 -1.08 -3.44
N THR A 158 -13.59 -0.17 -3.58
CA THR A 158 -14.11 0.25 -4.88
C THR A 158 -13.02 0.96 -5.70
N LEU A 159 -12.31 1.91 -5.09
CA LEU A 159 -11.20 2.62 -5.72
C LEU A 159 -10.16 1.63 -6.25
N VAL A 160 -9.68 0.70 -5.40
CA VAL A 160 -8.68 -0.31 -5.78
C VAL A 160 -9.14 -1.14 -6.97
N ALA A 161 -10.39 -1.68 -6.91
CA ALA A 161 -10.93 -2.55 -7.95
C ALA A 161 -10.99 -1.87 -9.33
N ASP A 162 -11.27 -0.57 -9.34
CA ASP A 162 -11.35 0.20 -10.57
C ASP A 162 -9.99 0.71 -11.02
N SER A 163 -9.16 1.24 -10.11
CA SER A 163 -7.84 1.78 -10.45
C SER A 163 -6.87 0.71 -11.00
N ARG A 164 -7.00 -0.54 -10.54
CA ARG A 164 -6.22 -1.66 -11.11
C ARG A 164 -6.53 -1.96 -12.58
N LYS A 165 -7.68 -1.52 -13.09
CA LYS A 165 -8.08 -1.70 -14.50
C LYS A 165 -7.64 -0.53 -15.38
N GLU A 166 -7.18 0.56 -14.79
CA GLU A 166 -6.79 1.75 -15.54
C GLU A 166 -5.53 1.51 -16.37
N PRO A 167 -5.46 2.06 -17.59
CA PRO A 167 -4.27 1.94 -18.42
C PRO A 167 -3.04 2.54 -17.76
N GLY A 168 -2.00 1.69 -17.56
CA GLY A 168 -0.76 2.09 -16.93
C GLY A 168 -0.73 1.96 -15.40
N SER A 169 -1.77 1.39 -14.79
CA SER A 169 -1.72 0.91 -13.42
C SER A 169 -0.78 -0.29 -13.34
N VAL A 170 0.31 -0.15 -12.60
CA VAL A 170 1.29 -1.23 -12.37
C VAL A 170 0.99 -1.93 -11.06
N ARG A 171 0.63 -1.15 -10.03
CA ARG A 171 0.29 -1.65 -8.70
C ARG A 171 -0.63 -0.68 -7.97
N PHE A 172 -1.56 -1.23 -7.20
CA PHE A 172 -2.43 -0.46 -6.34
C PHE A 172 -2.73 -1.29 -5.09
N ASP A 173 -2.11 -0.92 -3.96
CA ASP A 173 -2.22 -1.62 -2.68
C ASP A 173 -2.80 -0.72 -1.62
N VAL A 174 -3.58 -1.30 -0.71
CA VAL A 174 -4.06 -0.61 0.49
C VAL A 174 -3.65 -1.41 1.72
N PHE A 175 -3.03 -0.72 2.66
CA PHE A 175 -2.61 -1.23 3.95
C PHE A 175 -3.44 -0.58 5.05
N GLN A 176 -3.87 -1.35 6.04
CA GLN A 176 -4.58 -0.86 7.23
C GLN A 176 -3.61 -0.80 8.41
N GLN A 177 -3.51 0.32 9.08
CA GLN A 177 -2.57 0.49 10.20
C GLN A 177 -3.03 -0.33 11.42
N GLY A 178 -2.10 -1.15 11.95
CA GLY A 178 -2.44 -2.13 12.99
C GLY A 178 -2.90 -1.52 14.31
N ASN A 179 -2.23 -0.45 14.76
CA ASN A 179 -2.56 0.25 16.02
C ASN A 179 -3.60 1.37 15.85
N ARG A 180 -3.98 1.71 14.62
CA ARG A 180 -5.00 2.71 14.27
C ARG A 180 -5.82 2.20 13.09
N PRO A 181 -6.80 1.30 13.31
CA PRO A 181 -7.50 0.63 12.22
C PRO A 181 -8.40 1.53 11.36
N ASN A 182 -8.53 2.80 11.72
CA ASN A 182 -9.16 3.88 10.94
C ASN A 182 -8.16 4.70 10.10
N HIS A 183 -6.88 4.30 10.08
CA HIS A 183 -5.84 4.89 9.25
C HIS A 183 -5.37 3.88 8.20
N PHE A 184 -5.17 4.36 6.97
CA PHE A 184 -4.77 3.55 5.83
C PHE A 184 -3.61 4.19 5.10
N SER A 185 -2.78 3.36 4.47
CA SER A 185 -1.80 3.80 3.49
C SER A 185 -2.13 3.18 2.15
N VAL A 186 -2.26 4.01 1.11
CA VAL A 186 -2.43 3.58 -0.27
C VAL A 186 -1.08 3.71 -0.96
N VAL A 187 -0.60 2.64 -1.60
CA VAL A 187 0.65 2.62 -2.35
C VAL A 187 0.35 2.26 -3.79
N GLU A 188 0.61 3.21 -4.67
CA GLU A 188 0.32 3.10 -6.09
C GLU A 188 1.62 3.14 -6.88
N ILE A 189 1.68 2.40 -7.98
CA ILE A 189 2.74 2.49 -8.99
C ILE A 189 2.07 2.66 -10.35
N TRP A 190 2.41 3.75 -11.01
CA TRP A 190 1.96 4.09 -12.35
C TRP A 190 3.14 4.04 -13.31
N LYS A 191 2.95 3.51 -14.50
CA LYS A 191 4.01 3.31 -15.49
C LYS A 191 4.75 4.59 -15.89
N ASP A 192 4.06 5.74 -15.81
CA ASP A 192 4.59 7.06 -16.17
C ASP A 192 3.68 8.18 -15.60
N GLN A 193 4.14 9.42 -15.72
CA GLN A 193 3.40 10.60 -15.27
C GLN A 193 2.03 10.72 -15.97
N ARG A 194 1.93 10.39 -17.26
CA ARG A 194 0.67 10.47 -18.01
C ARG A 194 -0.39 9.52 -17.48
N ALA A 195 0.01 8.31 -17.08
CA ALA A 195 -0.91 7.34 -16.48
C ALA A 195 -1.42 7.84 -15.12
N TYR A 196 -0.52 8.39 -14.30
CA TYR A 196 -0.92 9.02 -13.03
C TYR A 196 -1.84 10.23 -13.24
N ASP A 197 -1.55 11.13 -14.18
CA ASP A 197 -2.39 12.30 -14.48
C ASP A 197 -3.80 11.88 -14.95
N ALA A 198 -3.91 10.79 -15.71
CA ALA A 198 -5.19 10.21 -16.10
C ALA A 198 -5.95 9.69 -14.88
N HIS A 199 -5.27 8.98 -13.97
CA HIS A 199 -5.84 8.45 -12.73
C HIS A 199 -6.43 9.55 -11.84
N ILE A 200 -5.67 10.61 -11.54
CA ILE A 200 -6.13 11.67 -10.64
C ILE A 200 -7.35 12.43 -11.16
N THR A 201 -7.59 12.37 -12.48
CA THR A 201 -8.75 12.99 -13.15
C THR A 201 -9.86 11.99 -13.46
N ALA A 202 -9.66 10.70 -13.23
CA ALA A 202 -10.65 9.66 -13.48
C ALA A 202 -11.92 9.84 -12.62
N ALA A 203 -13.06 9.42 -13.16
CA ALA A 203 -14.35 9.53 -12.47
C ALA A 203 -14.37 8.75 -11.16
N THR A 204 -13.70 7.59 -11.11
CA THR A 204 -13.54 6.74 -9.92
C THR A 204 -12.77 7.42 -8.81
N THR A 205 -11.64 8.05 -9.15
CA THR A 205 -10.81 8.80 -8.20
C THR A 205 -11.55 10.02 -7.66
N LYS A 206 -12.25 10.77 -8.52
CA LYS A 206 -13.11 11.90 -8.10
C LYS A 206 -14.19 11.43 -7.15
N LYS A 207 -14.91 10.36 -7.50
CA LYS A 207 -15.95 9.77 -6.66
C LYS A 207 -15.40 9.39 -5.28
N PHE A 208 -14.24 8.75 -5.22
CA PHE A 208 -13.58 8.40 -3.95
C PHE A 208 -13.27 9.65 -3.12
N ARG A 209 -12.67 10.67 -3.72
CA ARG A 209 -12.35 11.94 -3.03
C ARG A 209 -13.61 12.65 -2.52
N ASP A 210 -14.70 12.64 -3.29
CA ASP A 210 -15.99 13.21 -2.88
C ASP A 210 -16.59 12.45 -1.69
N GLN A 211 -16.45 11.12 -1.66
CA GLN A 211 -16.87 10.28 -0.53
C GLN A 211 -15.99 10.47 0.69
N LEU A 212 -14.67 10.63 0.50
CA LEU A 212 -13.71 10.79 1.59
C LEU A 212 -13.83 12.15 2.28
N THR A 213 -14.04 13.22 1.52
CA THR A 213 -14.03 14.61 2.03
C THR A 213 -14.90 14.82 3.28
N PRO A 214 -16.18 14.37 3.35
CA PRO A 214 -17.03 14.58 4.53
C PRO A 214 -16.66 13.70 5.72
N MET A 215 -15.82 12.67 5.54
CA MET A 215 -15.39 11.75 6.59
C MET A 215 -13.89 11.82 6.88
N SER A 216 -13.17 12.75 6.27
CA SER A 216 -11.72 12.87 6.48
C SER A 216 -11.38 13.35 7.88
N GLY A 217 -10.47 12.67 8.57
CA GLY A 217 -9.95 13.07 9.90
C GLY A 217 -8.74 13.98 9.80
N ALA A 218 -8.11 14.05 8.62
CA ALA A 218 -6.96 14.88 8.31
C ALA A 218 -6.98 15.32 6.84
N LEU A 219 -6.05 16.18 6.46
CA LEU A 219 -5.85 16.53 5.05
C LEU A 219 -5.45 15.27 4.25
N TYR A 220 -5.95 15.18 3.03
CA TYR A 220 -5.56 14.14 2.08
C TYR A 220 -4.09 14.32 1.71
N ASP A 221 -3.22 13.46 2.27
CA ASP A 221 -1.77 13.56 2.13
C ASP A 221 -1.28 12.58 1.06
N GLU A 222 -1.33 13.03 -0.19
CA GLU A 222 -0.85 12.32 -1.37
C GLU A 222 0.55 12.80 -1.75
N ARG A 223 1.53 11.90 -1.76
CA ARG A 223 2.92 12.24 -2.00
C ARG A 223 3.49 11.43 -3.15
N LEU A 224 4.14 12.13 -4.09
CA LEU A 224 4.76 11.54 -5.26
C LEU A 224 6.24 11.26 -5.03
N TYR A 225 6.68 10.09 -5.48
CA TYR A 225 8.03 9.60 -5.30
C TYR A 225 8.59 8.98 -6.59
N LYS A 226 9.92 8.90 -6.62
CA LYS A 226 10.70 8.06 -7.52
C LYS A 226 11.44 7.01 -6.70
N ALA A 227 11.53 5.78 -7.21
CA ALA A 227 12.37 4.75 -6.61
C ALA A 227 13.86 5.09 -6.82
N ILE A 228 14.72 4.83 -5.81
CA ILE A 228 16.15 5.12 -5.85
C ILE A 228 17.01 3.93 -5.46
#